data_805d4a47ee7e7b3f6af6bf9a81dfa082
#
_entry.id   805d4a47ee7e7b3f6af6bf9a81dfa082
#
_cell.length_a   1.000
_cell.length_b   1.000
_cell.length_c   1.000
_cell.angle_alpha   90.00
_cell.angle_beta   90.00
_cell.angle_gamma   90.00
#
_symmetry.space_group_name_H-M   'P 1'
#
loop_
_entity.id
_entity.type
_entity.pdbx_description
1 polymer ?
#
loop_
_entity_poly.entity_id
_entity_poly.type
_entity_poly.pdbx_seq_one_letter_code
_entity_poly.pdbx_strand_id
1 'polypeptide(L)'
;MPAEEQILAYRWMMLTWTTYGAWLPGDPRGFRTRRGRQYIPPPQRYAKPNEPAYNADEFERLYEWVKQRLDDAVRLGEEEQKVVLERLMKLALDGGAVVAAVHVGQTHVHMVLFAEESDVAGLVKRLKGVTRGNWDGVG
;
A
#
# COMPACT_ATOMS: atom_id res chain seq x y z
N MET A 1 -23.77 -10.56 5.42
CA MET A 1 -24.14 -9.13 5.24
C MET A 1 -24.41 -8.51 6.60
N PRO A 2 -23.90 -7.30 6.84
CA PRO A 2 -24.19 -6.60 8.10
C PRO A 2 -25.66 -6.22 8.19
N ALA A 3 -26.15 -6.02 9.43
CA ALA A 3 -27.48 -5.52 9.66
C ALA A 3 -27.65 -4.09 9.12
N GLU A 4 -28.89 -3.69 8.87
CA GLU A 4 -29.19 -2.38 8.26
C GLU A 4 -28.58 -1.22 9.05
N GLU A 5 -28.61 -1.26 10.37
CA GLU A 5 -28.01 -0.24 11.24
C GLU A 5 -26.49 -0.19 11.08
N GLN A 6 -25.85 -1.33 10.86
CA GLN A 6 -24.40 -1.41 10.64
C GLN A 6 -24.01 -0.86 9.26
N ILE A 7 -24.86 -1.04 8.26
CA ILE A 7 -24.62 -0.52 6.90
C ILE A 7 -24.43 1.00 6.90
N LEU A 8 -25.15 1.72 7.77
CA LEU A 8 -25.05 3.17 7.88
C LEU A 8 -23.66 3.64 8.33
N ALA A 9 -22.91 2.80 9.07
CA ALA A 9 -21.54 3.10 9.49
C ALA A 9 -20.50 2.65 8.46
N TYR A 10 -20.92 1.97 7.41
CA TYR A 10 -20.04 1.47 6.37
C TYR A 10 -19.73 2.57 5.34
N ARG A 11 -18.54 2.49 4.77
CA ARG A 11 -18.10 3.41 3.71
C ARG A 11 -17.40 2.64 2.61
N TRP A 12 -17.56 3.12 1.40
CA TRP A 12 -16.74 2.70 0.29
C TRP A 12 -15.35 3.33 0.42
N MET A 13 -14.34 2.53 0.19
CA MET A 13 -12.98 3.01 0.22
C MET A 13 -12.13 2.29 -0.81
N MET A 14 -11.16 3.02 -1.32
CA MET A 14 -10.14 2.48 -2.21
C MET A 14 -8.82 2.44 -1.44
N LEU A 15 -8.22 1.26 -1.39
CA LEU A 15 -6.93 1.05 -0.76
C LEU A 15 -5.89 0.77 -1.83
N THR A 16 -4.75 1.42 -1.71
CA THR A 16 -3.60 1.17 -2.59
C THR A 16 -2.35 1.13 -1.74
N TRP A 17 -1.54 0.10 -1.92
CA TRP A 17 -0.23 0.03 -1.25
C TRP A 17 0.76 -0.75 -2.11
N THR A 18 2.05 -0.55 -1.80
CA THR A 18 3.14 -1.23 -2.46
C THR A 18 3.71 -2.34 -1.58
N THR A 19 4.36 -3.30 -2.21
CA THR A 19 5.13 -4.33 -1.50
C THR A 19 6.34 -3.69 -0.82
N TYR A 20 6.93 -4.41 0.14
CA TYR A 20 8.12 -3.96 0.85
C TYR A 20 9.26 -3.64 -0.12
N GLY A 21 9.87 -2.48 0.06
CA GLY A 21 11.03 -2.05 -0.73
C GLY A 21 10.70 -1.55 -2.13
N ALA A 22 9.45 -1.61 -2.57
CA ALA A 22 9.06 -1.19 -3.92
C ALA A 22 9.03 0.33 -4.08
N TRP A 23 8.88 1.06 -2.98
CA TRP A 23 8.88 2.52 -2.98
C TRP A 23 9.69 3.03 -1.80
N LEU A 24 10.83 3.64 -2.07
CA LEU A 24 11.78 4.04 -1.04
C LEU A 24 11.83 5.55 -0.83
N PRO A 25 12.23 6.00 0.37
CA PRO A 25 12.50 7.43 0.60
C PRO A 25 13.50 7.98 -0.42
N GLY A 26 13.23 9.18 -0.91
CA GLY A 26 14.05 9.82 -1.93
C GLY A 26 13.80 9.35 -3.36
N ASP A 27 12.82 8.48 -3.56
CA ASP A 27 12.52 7.90 -4.87
C ASP A 27 12.29 9.00 -5.92
N PRO A 28 12.99 8.94 -7.09
CA PRO A 28 12.82 9.93 -8.14
C PRO A 28 11.43 9.93 -8.81
N ARG A 29 10.59 8.94 -8.52
CA ARG A 29 9.19 8.93 -8.95
C ARG A 29 8.29 9.79 -8.05
N GLY A 30 8.87 10.41 -7.02
CA GLY A 30 8.15 11.09 -5.96
C GLY A 30 8.00 10.18 -4.74
N PHE A 31 7.89 10.75 -3.57
CA PHE A 31 7.75 9.97 -2.33
C PHE A 31 7.12 10.82 -1.23
N ARG A 32 6.72 10.18 -0.13
CA ARG A 32 6.25 10.89 1.06
C ARG A 32 7.31 10.87 2.14
N THR A 33 7.50 12.02 2.78
CA THR A 33 8.42 12.11 3.91
C THR A 33 7.83 11.36 5.12
N ARG A 34 8.73 10.78 5.91
CA ARG A 34 8.32 9.96 7.06
C ARG A 34 7.63 10.78 8.15
N ARG A 35 8.09 12.00 8.40
CA ARG A 35 7.57 12.84 9.48
C ARG A 35 6.61 13.86 8.91
N GLY A 36 6.18 14.50 8.48
CA GLY A 36 5.18 15.41 7.98
C GLY A 36 4.25 14.82 6.96
N ARG A 37 4.50 13.59 6.51
CA ARG A 37 3.74 12.92 5.45
C ARG A 37 3.55 13.83 4.24
N GLN A 38 4.55 14.65 4.00
CA GLN A 38 4.57 15.59 2.91
C GLN A 38 4.92 14.86 1.62
N TYR A 39 4.17 15.12 0.57
CA TYR A 39 4.47 14.54 -0.73
C TYR A 39 5.56 15.35 -1.43
N ILE A 40 6.61 14.67 -1.90
CA ILE A 40 7.67 15.23 -2.70
C ILE A 40 7.45 14.76 -4.14
N PRO A 41 7.10 15.64 -5.07
CA PRO A 41 6.84 15.23 -6.46
C PRO A 41 8.13 14.84 -7.20
N PRO A 42 8.03 14.10 -8.32
CA PRO A 42 9.21 13.77 -9.12
C PRO A 42 9.82 15.04 -9.72
N PRO A 43 11.15 15.03 -10.01
CA PRO A 43 11.85 16.24 -10.49
C PRO A 43 11.34 16.75 -11.84
N GLN A 44 10.71 15.92 -12.65
CA GLN A 44 10.17 16.29 -13.95
C GLN A 44 8.83 17.02 -13.87
N ARG A 45 8.19 17.00 -12.71
CA ARG A 45 6.89 17.64 -12.52
C ARG A 45 7.03 18.92 -11.70
N TYR A 46 6.39 19.98 -12.16
CA TYR A 46 6.32 21.20 -11.35
C TYR A 46 5.57 20.94 -10.06
N ALA A 47 6.16 21.38 -8.95
CA ALA A 47 5.49 21.31 -7.66
C ALA A 47 4.23 22.21 -7.67
N LYS A 48 3.15 21.70 -7.11
CA LYS A 48 1.95 22.50 -6.85
C LYS A 48 2.22 23.50 -5.73
N PRO A 49 1.41 24.57 -5.59
CA PRO A 49 1.51 25.42 -4.41
C PRO A 49 1.46 24.58 -3.14
N ASN A 50 2.34 24.85 -2.20
CA ASN A 50 2.51 24.13 -0.94
C ASN A 50 3.16 22.75 -1.03
N GLU A 51 3.58 22.30 -2.20
CA GLU A 51 4.41 21.12 -2.34
C GLU A 51 5.89 21.55 -2.40
N PRO A 52 6.81 20.84 -1.72
CA PRO A 52 8.23 21.09 -1.86
C PRO A 52 8.74 20.57 -3.20
N ALA A 53 9.79 21.20 -3.71
CA ALA A 53 10.46 20.72 -4.91
C ALA A 53 11.33 19.49 -4.58
N TYR A 54 11.55 18.63 -5.58
CA TYR A 54 12.48 17.52 -5.45
C TYR A 54 13.92 18.06 -5.44
N ASN A 55 14.62 17.89 -4.32
CA ASN A 55 16.02 18.26 -4.20
C ASN A 55 16.88 17.06 -4.62
N ALA A 56 17.38 17.09 -5.86
CA ALA A 56 18.14 15.97 -6.42
C ALA A 56 19.39 15.63 -5.59
N ASP A 57 20.13 16.64 -5.12
CA ASP A 57 21.35 16.39 -4.35
C ASP A 57 21.09 15.64 -3.05
N GLU A 58 20.05 16.03 -2.32
CA GLU A 58 19.69 15.41 -1.05
C GLU A 58 18.97 14.10 -1.25
N PHE A 59 17.96 14.07 -2.11
CA PHE A 59 17.04 12.94 -2.22
C PHE A 59 17.63 11.78 -3.01
N GLU A 60 18.47 12.04 -4.01
CA GLU A 60 19.18 10.97 -4.70
C GLU A 60 20.16 10.25 -3.77
N ARG A 61 20.86 10.99 -2.91
CA ARG A 61 21.72 10.39 -1.89
C ARG A 61 20.93 9.57 -0.89
N LEU A 62 19.81 10.08 -0.44
CA LEU A 62 18.92 9.36 0.47
C LEU A 62 18.43 8.06 -0.16
N TYR A 63 17.96 8.13 -1.40
CA TYR A 63 17.47 6.97 -2.14
C TYR A 63 18.54 5.89 -2.28
N GLU A 64 19.74 6.26 -2.72
CA GLU A 64 20.86 5.33 -2.86
C GLU A 64 21.30 4.74 -1.51
N TRP A 65 21.32 5.56 -0.47
CA TRP A 65 21.69 5.12 0.87
C TRP A 65 20.70 4.09 1.41
N VAL A 66 19.41 4.34 1.27
CA VAL A 66 18.36 3.41 1.70
C VAL A 66 18.40 2.13 0.87
N LYS A 67 18.54 2.26 -0.44
CA LYS A 67 18.60 1.14 -1.37
C LYS A 67 19.74 0.16 -1.07
N GLN A 68 20.89 0.68 -0.67
CA GLN A 68 22.05 -0.14 -0.33
C GLN A 68 21.87 -0.93 0.98
N ARG A 69 20.99 -0.46 1.87
CA ARG A 69 20.81 -1.04 3.21
C ARG A 69 19.61 -1.95 3.33
N LEU A 70 18.73 -1.91 2.38
CA LEU A 70 17.54 -2.78 2.36
C LEU A 70 17.79 -4.00 1.50
N ASP A 71 17.11 -5.08 1.88
CA ASP A 71 17.01 -6.26 1.02
C ASP A 71 16.29 -5.91 -0.28
N ASP A 72 16.37 -6.78 -1.27
CA ASP A 72 15.68 -6.59 -2.53
C ASP A 72 14.19 -6.34 -2.32
N ALA A 73 13.62 -5.49 -3.16
CA ALA A 73 12.19 -5.24 -3.14
C ALA A 73 11.41 -6.54 -3.36
N VAL A 74 10.32 -6.68 -2.63
CA VAL A 74 9.44 -7.84 -2.80
C VAL A 74 8.69 -7.69 -4.12
N ARG A 75 8.90 -8.64 -5.02
CA ARG A 75 8.16 -8.79 -6.27
C ARG A 75 7.37 -10.08 -6.22
N LEU A 76 6.08 -9.97 -6.42
CA LEU A 76 5.19 -11.13 -6.40
C LEU A 76 5.17 -11.79 -7.78
N GLY A 77 5.59 -13.03 -7.85
CA GLY A 77 5.41 -13.84 -9.03
C GLY A 77 3.94 -14.20 -9.25
N GLU A 78 3.63 -14.84 -10.37
CA GLU A 78 2.24 -15.15 -10.75
C GLU A 78 1.53 -16.01 -9.69
N GLU A 79 2.18 -17.04 -9.19
CA GLU A 79 1.63 -17.90 -8.13
C GLU A 79 1.46 -17.15 -6.81
N GLU A 80 2.43 -16.33 -6.46
CA GLU A 80 2.37 -15.52 -5.25
C GLU A 80 1.24 -14.48 -5.32
N GLN A 81 1.01 -13.89 -6.49
CA GLN A 81 -0.12 -12.97 -6.69
C GLN A 81 -1.46 -13.64 -6.43
N LYS A 82 -1.61 -14.90 -6.84
CA LYS A 82 -2.84 -15.67 -6.56
C LYS A 82 -3.02 -15.93 -5.07
N VAL A 83 -1.97 -16.31 -4.39
CA VAL A 83 -1.99 -16.56 -2.94
C VAL A 83 -2.34 -15.29 -2.18
N VAL A 84 -1.73 -14.16 -2.55
CA VAL A 84 -2.01 -12.86 -1.96
C VAL A 84 -3.47 -12.48 -2.18
N LEU A 85 -3.96 -12.64 -3.39
CA LEU A 85 -5.36 -12.35 -3.74
C LEU A 85 -6.33 -13.12 -2.84
N GLU A 86 -6.14 -14.42 -2.73
CA GLU A 86 -7.00 -15.28 -1.90
C GLU A 86 -6.98 -14.87 -0.43
N ARG A 87 -5.79 -14.55 0.08
CA ARG A 87 -5.64 -14.12 1.48
C ARG A 87 -6.27 -12.78 1.75
N LEU A 88 -6.10 -11.83 0.84
CA LEU A 88 -6.74 -10.53 0.96
C LEU A 88 -8.26 -10.65 0.98
N MET A 89 -8.79 -11.46 0.08
CA MET A 89 -10.23 -11.74 0.03
C MET A 89 -10.73 -12.34 1.34
N LYS A 90 -10.05 -13.35 1.84
CA LYS A 90 -10.42 -14.02 3.09
C LYS A 90 -10.36 -13.07 4.28
N LEU A 91 -9.27 -12.33 4.41
CA LEU A 91 -9.09 -11.36 5.51
C LEU A 91 -10.16 -10.29 5.50
N ALA A 92 -10.48 -9.76 4.33
CA ALA A 92 -11.50 -8.72 4.19
C ALA A 92 -12.88 -9.26 4.57
N LEU A 93 -13.24 -10.44 4.07
CA LEU A 93 -14.53 -11.06 4.37
C LEU A 93 -14.65 -11.43 5.85
N ASP A 94 -13.61 -12.01 6.45
CA ASP A 94 -13.57 -12.35 7.87
C ASP A 94 -13.67 -11.10 8.74
N GLY A 95 -13.17 -9.97 8.27
CA GLY A 95 -13.26 -8.66 8.93
C GLY A 95 -14.59 -7.95 8.72
N GLY A 96 -15.57 -8.59 8.05
CA GLY A 96 -16.88 -8.01 7.82
C GLY A 96 -16.95 -7.02 6.65
N ALA A 97 -15.92 -6.91 5.85
CA ALA A 97 -15.91 -6.04 4.68
C ALA A 97 -16.53 -6.75 3.46
N VAL A 98 -17.06 -5.96 2.54
CA VAL A 98 -17.49 -6.43 1.23
C VAL A 98 -16.46 -5.96 0.21
N VAL A 99 -15.93 -6.89 -0.58
CA VAL A 99 -14.92 -6.58 -1.60
C VAL A 99 -15.61 -6.38 -2.94
N ALA A 100 -15.52 -5.17 -3.48
CA ALA A 100 -16.06 -4.87 -4.81
C ALA A 100 -15.06 -5.20 -5.91
N ALA A 101 -13.78 -4.96 -5.67
CA ALA A 101 -12.73 -5.23 -6.63
C ALA A 101 -11.40 -5.38 -5.91
N VAL A 102 -10.52 -6.21 -6.44
CA VAL A 102 -9.15 -6.34 -5.96
C VAL A 102 -8.23 -6.69 -7.13
N HIS A 103 -7.10 -6.04 -7.18
CA HIS A 103 -6.05 -6.33 -8.14
C HIS A 103 -4.71 -6.44 -7.40
N VAL A 104 -4.01 -7.53 -7.63
CA VAL A 104 -2.69 -7.78 -7.08
C VAL A 104 -1.68 -7.78 -8.21
N GLY A 105 -0.84 -6.74 -8.27
CA GLY A 105 0.27 -6.65 -9.20
C GLY A 105 1.55 -7.25 -8.61
N GLN A 106 2.64 -7.12 -9.33
CA GLN A 106 3.95 -7.60 -8.86
C GLN A 106 4.46 -6.83 -7.65
N THR A 107 4.15 -5.55 -7.57
CA THR A 107 4.69 -4.66 -6.53
C THR A 107 3.62 -3.81 -5.85
N HIS A 108 2.37 -3.95 -6.21
CA HIS A 108 1.31 -3.14 -5.62
C HIS A 108 -0.03 -3.85 -5.62
N VAL A 109 -0.90 -3.38 -4.75
CA VAL A 109 -2.26 -3.90 -4.58
C VAL A 109 -3.24 -2.73 -4.65
N HIS A 110 -4.36 -2.94 -5.33
CA HIS A 110 -5.51 -2.04 -5.32
C HIS A 110 -6.74 -2.83 -4.85
N MET A 111 -7.47 -2.28 -3.88
CA MET A 111 -8.72 -2.89 -3.42
C MET A 111 -9.79 -1.83 -3.28
N VAL A 112 -11.02 -2.19 -3.63
CA VAL A 112 -12.20 -1.39 -3.34
C VAL A 112 -13.06 -2.16 -2.36
N LEU A 113 -13.25 -1.61 -1.18
CA LEU A 113 -13.95 -2.23 -0.07
C LEU A 113 -15.15 -1.41 0.36
N PHE A 114 -16.16 -2.10 0.86
CA PHE A 114 -17.23 -1.52 1.66
C PHE A 114 -17.09 -2.07 3.07
N ALA A 115 -16.71 -1.22 4.03
CA ALA A 115 -16.38 -1.64 5.38
C ALA A 115 -16.78 -0.59 6.41
N GLU A 116 -16.89 -1.02 7.66
CA GLU A 116 -17.18 -0.12 8.77
C GLU A 116 -16.01 0.81 9.04
N GLU A 117 -16.30 2.10 9.09
CA GLU A 117 -15.28 3.15 9.21
C GLU A 117 -14.43 3.00 10.47
N SER A 118 -15.01 2.61 11.59
CA SER A 118 -14.30 2.46 12.86
C SER A 118 -13.27 1.32 12.85
N ASP A 119 -13.48 0.30 12.03
CA ASP A 119 -12.60 -0.89 11.97
C ASP A 119 -11.57 -0.83 10.86
N VAL A 120 -11.64 0.19 10.01
CA VAL A 120 -10.81 0.30 8.80
C VAL A 120 -9.33 0.30 9.11
N ALA A 121 -8.88 1.06 10.09
CA ALA A 121 -7.45 1.18 10.40
C ALA A 121 -6.84 -0.18 10.74
N GLY A 122 -7.51 -0.97 11.57
CA GLY A 122 -7.06 -2.31 11.94
C GLY A 122 -7.10 -3.29 10.76
N LEU A 123 -8.15 -3.22 9.96
CA LEU A 123 -8.29 -4.04 8.77
C LEU A 123 -7.20 -3.74 7.75
N VAL A 124 -6.96 -2.47 7.46
CA VAL A 124 -5.92 -2.03 6.52
C VAL A 124 -4.54 -2.52 6.96
N LYS A 125 -4.24 -2.43 8.25
CA LYS A 125 -2.98 -2.92 8.79
C LYS A 125 -2.81 -4.42 8.54
N ARG A 126 -3.85 -5.20 8.76
CA ARG A 126 -3.81 -6.66 8.51
C ARG A 126 -3.69 -6.97 7.02
N LEU A 127 -4.41 -6.26 6.16
CA LEU A 127 -4.34 -6.44 4.71
C LEU A 127 -2.94 -6.13 4.19
N LYS A 128 -2.36 -5.02 4.60
CA LYS A 128 -0.98 -4.66 4.22
C LYS A 128 0.03 -5.68 4.71
N GLY A 129 -0.21 -6.29 5.84
CA GLY A 129 0.64 -7.34 6.39
C GLY A 129 0.76 -8.56 5.48
N VAL A 130 -0.26 -8.84 4.68
CA VAL A 130 -0.24 -9.97 3.73
C VAL A 130 0.87 -9.84 2.70
N THR A 131 1.20 -8.62 2.26
CA THR A 131 2.23 -8.38 1.24
C THR A 131 3.62 -8.11 1.80
N ARG A 132 3.78 -8.14 3.13
CA ARG A 132 5.08 -7.91 3.77
C ARG A 132 5.92 -9.15 3.87
N GLY A 133 5.37 -10.27 3.69
CA GLY A 133 5.93 -11.40 4.34
C GLY A 133 6.77 -12.31 3.53
N ASN A 134 7.21 -13.28 4.25
CA ASN A 134 7.81 -14.48 3.75
C ASN A 134 6.66 -15.36 3.22
N TRP A 135 6.66 -15.58 1.93
CA TRP A 135 5.64 -16.40 1.25
C TRP A 135 6.00 -17.89 1.31
N ASP A 136 7.22 -18.21 1.72
CA ASP A 136 7.68 -19.56 1.88
C ASP A 136 6.92 -20.24 3.03
N GLY A 137 6.29 -21.35 2.78
CA GLY A 137 5.51 -22.03 3.79
C GLY A 137 4.06 -21.58 3.89
N VAL A 138 3.65 -20.73 2.99
CA VAL A 138 2.26 -20.37 2.83
C VAL A 138 1.63 -21.33 1.83
N GLY A 139 1.41 -22.47 2.33
CA GLY A 139 0.65 -23.48 1.59
C GLY A 139 -0.83 -23.37 1.84
#